data_4e5acca36491924909eab5069618c770
#
_entry.id   4e5acca36491924909eab5069618c770
#
_cell.length_a   1.000
_cell.length_b   1.000
_cell.length_c   1.000
_cell.angle_alpha   90.00
_cell.angle_beta   90.00
_cell.angle_gamma   90.00
#
_symmetry.space_group_name_H-M   'P 1'
#
loop_
_entity.id
_entity.type
_entity.pdbx_description
1 polymer ?
#
loop_
_entity_poly.entity_id
_entity_poly.type
_entity_poly.pdbx_seq_one_letter_code
_entity_poly.pdbx_strand_id
1 'polypeptide(L)'
;IMDTSDEWIQERTGIKERRHIKKGSDDSTSSMGVKASKIALERSGIDAKEIDLILFATLSPDYYFPGSGVLVQDELGIPDCPAMDIRMQCSGFVYALATADQFIKTGMYKNILVIGSEYHSGGLDMTTRGRNISVIFVDGCRCCCYYPNKEK
;
A
#
# COMPACT_ATOMS: atom_id res chain seq x y z
N ILE A 1 -9.88 1.01 -27.72
CA ILE A 1 -8.51 1.44 -27.35
C ILE A 1 -8.55 2.94 -27.17
N MET A 2 -7.83 3.42 -26.17
CA MET A 2 -7.74 4.82 -25.77
C MET A 2 -6.98 5.64 -26.82
N ASP A 3 -7.50 6.81 -27.19
CA ASP A 3 -6.83 7.77 -28.06
C ASP A 3 -5.78 8.56 -27.24
N THR A 4 -4.55 8.04 -27.22
CA THR A 4 -3.42 8.62 -26.47
C THR A 4 -2.10 8.14 -27.06
N SER A 5 -1.00 8.79 -26.68
CA SER A 5 0.35 8.35 -27.03
C SER A 5 1.25 8.35 -25.78
N ASP A 6 2.40 7.69 -25.88
CA ASP A 6 3.40 7.67 -24.81
C ASP A 6 3.93 9.08 -24.54
N GLU A 7 4.21 9.86 -25.59
CA GLU A 7 4.67 11.24 -25.48
C GLU A 7 3.65 12.11 -24.74
N TRP A 8 2.36 12.01 -25.11
CA TRP A 8 1.28 12.75 -24.45
C TRP A 8 1.19 12.45 -22.96
N ILE A 9 1.37 11.19 -22.58
CA ILE A 9 1.33 10.74 -21.19
C ILE A 9 2.56 11.23 -20.43
N GLN A 10 3.77 11.03 -20.98
CA GLN A 10 5.01 11.43 -20.33
C GLN A 10 5.12 12.94 -20.14
N GLU A 11 4.72 13.73 -21.14
CA GLU A 11 4.73 15.19 -21.08
C GLU A 11 3.87 15.74 -19.92
N ARG A 12 2.73 15.07 -19.62
CA ARG A 12 1.77 15.51 -18.60
C ARG A 12 1.99 14.92 -17.22
N THR A 13 2.57 13.75 -17.15
CA THR A 13 2.62 12.96 -15.91
C THR A 13 4.03 12.52 -15.53
N GLY A 14 4.96 12.50 -16.48
CA GLY A 14 6.28 11.89 -16.28
C GLY A 14 6.25 10.36 -16.21
N ILE A 15 5.08 9.72 -16.32
CA ILE A 15 4.92 8.27 -16.15
C ILE A 15 5.31 7.56 -17.44
N LYS A 16 6.33 6.70 -17.34
CA LYS A 16 6.83 5.88 -18.46
C LYS A 16 6.18 4.50 -18.51
N GLU A 17 5.90 3.92 -17.34
CA GLU A 17 5.37 2.56 -17.21
C GLU A 17 4.28 2.50 -16.15
N ARG A 18 3.29 1.65 -16.37
CA ARG A 18 2.22 1.31 -15.43
C ARG A 18 2.12 -0.20 -15.32
N ARG A 19 2.15 -0.70 -14.10
CA ARG A 19 1.98 -2.13 -13.84
C ARG A 19 0.55 -2.39 -13.42
N HIS A 20 -0.05 -3.39 -14.05
CA HIS A 20 -1.39 -3.84 -13.72
C HIS A 20 -1.34 -5.32 -13.34
N ILE A 21 -2.20 -5.70 -12.42
CA ILE A 21 -2.41 -7.11 -12.06
C ILE A 21 -2.91 -7.84 -13.31
N LYS A 22 -2.32 -9.01 -13.58
CA LYS A 22 -2.74 -9.83 -14.72
C LYS A 22 -4.18 -10.30 -14.51
N LYS A 23 -5.01 -10.15 -15.53
CA LYS A 23 -6.39 -10.63 -15.48
C LYS A 23 -6.42 -12.13 -15.15
N GLY A 24 -7.21 -12.50 -14.14
CA GLY A 24 -7.29 -13.87 -13.63
C GLY A 24 -6.19 -14.24 -12.62
N SER A 25 -5.37 -13.29 -12.17
CA SER A 25 -4.53 -13.47 -10.99
C SER A 25 -5.38 -13.44 -9.72
N ASP A 26 -4.91 -14.17 -8.69
CA ASP A 26 -5.47 -14.10 -7.34
C ASP A 26 -4.90 -12.93 -6.53
N ASP A 27 -4.13 -12.04 -7.17
CA ASP A 27 -3.60 -10.86 -6.51
C ASP A 27 -4.71 -9.87 -6.18
N SER A 28 -4.61 -9.31 -4.99
CA SER A 28 -5.52 -8.33 -4.42
C SER A 28 -4.74 -7.24 -3.69
N THR A 29 -5.43 -6.24 -3.19
CA THR A 29 -4.82 -5.16 -2.42
C THR A 29 -4.08 -5.70 -1.19
N SER A 30 -4.69 -6.58 -0.41
CA SER A 30 -4.06 -7.18 0.77
C SER A 30 -2.96 -8.17 0.40
N SER A 31 -3.13 -9.02 -0.62
CA SER A 31 -2.10 -9.98 -1.03
C SER A 31 -0.81 -9.31 -1.50
N MET A 32 -0.93 -8.18 -2.21
CA MET A 32 0.23 -7.34 -2.54
C MET A 32 0.85 -6.74 -1.27
N GLY A 33 0.01 -6.32 -0.32
CA GLY A 33 0.42 -5.86 1.01
C GLY A 33 1.27 -6.89 1.73
N VAL A 34 0.82 -8.14 1.78
CA VAL A 34 1.56 -9.27 2.38
C VAL A 34 2.91 -9.48 1.72
N LYS A 35 2.95 -9.51 0.38
CA LYS A 35 4.20 -9.69 -0.37
C LYS A 35 5.22 -8.58 -0.07
N ALA A 36 4.77 -7.34 -0.07
CA ALA A 36 5.63 -6.19 0.24
C ALA A 36 6.07 -6.18 1.71
N SER A 37 5.20 -6.60 2.63
CA SER A 37 5.50 -6.70 4.07
C SER A 37 6.59 -7.74 4.33
N LYS A 38 6.51 -8.91 3.74
CA LYS A 38 7.54 -9.96 3.86
C LYS A 38 8.92 -9.45 3.42
N ILE A 39 8.98 -8.71 2.31
CA ILE A 39 10.22 -8.11 1.82
C ILE A 39 10.73 -7.01 2.78
N ALA A 40 9.83 -6.19 3.34
CA ALA A 40 10.21 -5.13 4.27
C ALA A 40 10.76 -5.71 5.58
N LEU A 41 10.12 -6.74 6.12
CA LEU A 41 10.55 -7.47 7.31
C LEU A 41 11.93 -8.12 7.09
N GLU A 42 12.11 -8.83 5.99
CA GLU A 42 13.40 -9.43 5.62
C GLU A 42 14.52 -8.38 5.57
N ARG A 43 14.26 -7.24 4.90
CA ARG A 43 15.26 -6.16 4.76
C ARG A 43 15.58 -5.43 6.05
N SER A 44 14.59 -5.29 6.94
CA SER A 44 14.79 -4.63 8.24
C SER A 44 15.41 -5.56 9.29
N GLY A 45 15.35 -6.87 9.10
CA GLY A 45 15.74 -7.88 10.08
C GLY A 45 14.81 -7.96 11.30
N ILE A 46 13.60 -7.39 11.20
CA ILE A 46 12.57 -7.42 12.25
C ILE A 46 11.70 -8.66 12.02
N ASP A 47 11.50 -9.46 13.06
CA ASP A 47 10.55 -10.57 13.02
C ASP A 47 9.11 -10.02 12.97
N ALA A 48 8.23 -10.68 12.22
CA ALA A 48 6.84 -10.28 12.13
C ALA A 48 6.16 -10.17 13.51
N LYS A 49 6.53 -11.03 14.45
CA LYS A 49 6.01 -11.03 15.83
C LYS A 49 6.44 -9.83 16.66
N GLU A 50 7.46 -9.09 16.22
CA GLU A 50 7.89 -7.86 16.86
C GLU A 50 7.13 -6.63 16.36
N ILE A 51 6.24 -6.78 15.37
CA ILE A 51 5.39 -5.69 14.87
C ILE A 51 4.26 -5.44 15.87
N ASP A 52 4.15 -4.19 16.32
CA ASP A 52 3.18 -3.74 17.32
C ASP A 52 1.92 -3.14 16.69
N LEU A 53 2.00 -2.70 15.44
CA LEU A 53 0.90 -2.07 14.72
C LEU A 53 1.08 -2.21 13.21
N ILE A 54 -0.02 -2.48 12.51
CA ILE A 54 -0.12 -2.35 11.06
C ILE A 54 -0.92 -1.09 10.73
N LEU A 55 -0.34 -0.19 9.92
CA LEU A 55 -1.04 0.92 9.27
C LEU A 55 -1.15 0.64 7.79
N PHE A 56 -2.37 0.45 7.31
CA PHE A 56 -2.64 0.08 5.92
C PHE A 56 -3.37 1.22 5.19
N ALA A 57 -2.68 1.89 4.26
CA ALA A 57 -3.25 2.98 3.47
C ALA A 57 -3.75 2.47 2.13
N THR A 58 -5.05 2.61 1.86
CA THR A 58 -5.67 2.20 0.59
C THR A 58 -6.98 2.93 0.30
N LEU A 59 -7.29 3.10 -1.00
CA LEU A 59 -8.60 3.48 -1.54
C LEU A 59 -9.38 2.31 -2.08
N SER A 60 -8.68 1.22 -2.39
CA SER A 60 -9.21 0.01 -3.04
C SER A 60 -9.07 -1.20 -2.12
N PRO A 61 -9.68 -1.18 -0.91
CA PRO A 61 -9.60 -2.30 0.00
C PRO A 61 -10.26 -3.54 -0.61
N ASP A 62 -9.80 -4.72 -0.20
CA ASP A 62 -10.45 -5.99 -0.56
C ASP A 62 -11.89 -6.02 -0.03
N TYR A 63 -12.06 -5.54 1.20
CA TYR A 63 -13.35 -5.37 1.87
C TYR A 63 -13.38 -4.06 2.64
N TYR A 64 -14.51 -3.35 2.61
CA TYR A 64 -14.70 -2.15 3.45
C TYR A 64 -14.84 -2.50 4.94
N PHE A 65 -15.22 -3.72 5.24
CA PHE A 65 -15.28 -4.29 6.57
C PHE A 65 -14.86 -5.77 6.49
N PRO A 66 -13.86 -6.20 7.26
CA PRO A 66 -13.14 -5.50 8.34
C PRO A 66 -11.98 -4.58 7.88
N GLY A 67 -11.67 -4.51 6.60
CA GLY A 67 -10.56 -3.77 6.03
C GLY A 67 -9.44 -4.69 5.54
N SER A 68 -8.42 -4.11 4.87
CA SER A 68 -7.32 -4.89 4.29
C SER A 68 -6.17 -5.15 5.28
N GLY A 69 -6.00 -4.28 6.28
CA GLY A 69 -4.93 -4.42 7.27
C GLY A 69 -5.04 -5.69 8.09
N VAL A 70 -6.25 -6.10 8.46
CA VAL A 70 -6.49 -7.36 9.22
C VAL A 70 -6.24 -8.61 8.38
N LEU A 71 -6.39 -8.54 7.05
CA LEU A 71 -6.04 -9.65 6.17
C LEU A 71 -4.52 -9.83 6.11
N VAL A 72 -3.77 -8.74 6.13
CA VAL A 72 -2.30 -8.80 6.23
C VAL A 72 -1.87 -9.33 7.59
N GLN A 73 -2.52 -8.91 8.68
CA GLN A 73 -2.28 -9.41 10.03
C GLN A 73 -2.42 -10.95 10.09
N ASP A 74 -3.51 -11.48 9.54
CA ASP A 74 -3.79 -12.91 9.51
C ASP A 74 -2.73 -13.68 8.70
N GLU A 75 -2.44 -13.22 7.50
CA GLU A 75 -1.46 -13.84 6.59
C GLU A 75 0.01 -13.77 7.09
N LEU A 76 0.33 -12.80 7.96
CA LEU A 76 1.62 -12.71 8.64
C LEU A 76 1.67 -13.56 9.93
N GLY A 77 0.56 -14.11 10.38
CA GLY A 77 0.46 -14.95 11.57
C GLY A 77 0.69 -14.17 12.88
N ILE A 78 0.22 -12.93 12.96
CA ILE A 78 0.39 -12.02 14.12
C ILE A 78 -0.98 -11.55 14.66
N PRO A 79 -1.83 -12.45 15.15
CA PRO A 79 -3.24 -12.16 15.47
C PRO A 79 -3.43 -11.12 16.58
N ASP A 80 -2.43 -10.91 17.44
CA ASP A 80 -2.49 -9.95 18.53
C ASP A 80 -2.03 -8.53 18.13
N CYS A 81 -1.53 -8.36 16.90
CA CYS A 81 -1.07 -7.08 16.39
C CYS A 81 -2.27 -6.24 15.91
N PRO A 82 -2.53 -5.04 16.45
CA PRO A 82 -3.57 -4.17 15.93
C PRO A 82 -3.34 -3.82 14.46
N ALA A 83 -4.42 -3.71 13.69
CA ALA A 83 -4.37 -3.26 12.31
C ALA A 83 -5.38 -2.11 12.09
N MET A 84 -4.93 -1.03 11.45
CA MET A 84 -5.72 0.16 11.17
C MET A 84 -5.61 0.50 9.69
N ASP A 85 -6.75 0.56 9.01
CA ASP A 85 -6.82 1.06 7.64
C ASP A 85 -6.94 2.59 7.63
N ILE A 86 -6.15 3.24 6.77
CA ILE A 86 -6.18 4.70 6.58
C ILE A 86 -6.65 4.98 5.15
N ARG A 87 -7.71 5.76 5.04
CA ARG A 87 -8.23 6.21 3.75
C ARG A 87 -8.01 7.71 3.57
N MET A 88 -6.98 8.08 2.82
CA MET A 88 -6.64 9.48 2.56
C MET A 88 -6.14 9.70 1.13
N GLN A 89 -6.84 9.13 0.16
CA GLN A 89 -6.55 9.22 -1.26
C GLN A 89 -5.03 9.05 -1.57
N CYS A 90 -4.53 9.76 -2.57
CA CYS A 90 -3.12 9.68 -3.00
C CYS A 90 -2.10 10.05 -1.91
N SER A 91 -2.52 10.71 -0.82
CA SER A 91 -1.67 11.07 0.32
C SER A 91 -1.69 10.04 1.44
N GLY A 92 -2.47 8.95 1.33
CA GLY A 92 -2.71 7.99 2.40
C GLY A 92 -1.43 7.44 3.03
N PHE A 93 -0.45 7.05 2.22
CA PHE A 93 0.83 6.55 2.72
C PHE A 93 1.60 7.60 3.53
N VAL A 94 1.59 8.87 3.11
CA VAL A 94 2.26 9.97 3.84
C VAL A 94 1.58 10.22 5.19
N TYR A 95 0.24 10.18 5.22
CA TYR A 95 -0.50 10.29 6.48
C TYR A 95 -0.28 9.09 7.40
N ALA A 96 -0.17 7.89 6.84
CA ALA A 96 0.17 6.69 7.62
C ALA A 96 1.57 6.83 8.25
N LEU A 97 2.57 7.32 7.48
CA LEU A 97 3.90 7.60 8.02
C LEU A 97 3.88 8.67 9.12
N ALA A 98 3.14 9.76 8.93
CA ALA A 98 3.02 10.81 9.94
C ALA A 98 2.34 10.28 11.23
N THR A 99 1.35 9.41 11.09
CA THR A 99 0.70 8.73 12.22
C THR A 99 1.67 7.79 12.94
N ALA A 100 2.42 6.97 12.18
CA ALA A 100 3.44 6.10 12.73
C ALA A 100 4.51 6.88 13.51
N ASP A 101 4.98 7.99 12.94
CA ASP A 101 5.97 8.87 13.59
C ASP A 101 5.48 9.36 14.96
N GLN A 102 4.22 9.79 15.06
CA GLN A 102 3.65 10.25 16.33
C GLN A 102 3.49 9.09 17.33
N PHE A 103 3.07 7.92 16.90
CA PHE A 103 2.96 6.76 17.77
C PHE A 103 4.33 6.31 18.32
N ILE A 104 5.37 6.35 17.50
CA ILE A 104 6.75 6.07 17.94
C ILE A 104 7.22 7.14 18.94
N LYS A 105 7.04 8.44 18.63
CA LYS A 105 7.46 9.55 19.49
C LYS A 105 6.78 9.57 20.85
N THR A 106 5.52 9.16 20.91
CA THR A 106 4.77 9.06 22.17
C THR A 106 5.08 7.77 22.95
N GLY A 107 5.83 6.84 22.34
CA GLY A 107 6.16 5.54 22.94
C GLY A 107 4.98 4.56 22.98
N MET A 108 3.88 4.86 22.25
CA MET A 108 2.70 3.99 22.20
C MET A 108 3.01 2.67 21.47
N TYR A 109 3.76 2.74 20.39
CA TYR A 109 4.24 1.60 19.60
C TYR A 109 5.73 1.74 19.33
N LYS A 110 6.42 0.62 19.06
CA LYS A 110 7.86 0.59 18.78
C LYS A 110 8.18 0.19 17.34
N ASN A 111 7.48 -0.81 16.82
CA ASN A 111 7.71 -1.34 15.47
C ASN A 111 6.40 -1.29 14.69
N ILE A 112 6.30 -0.39 13.75
CA ILE A 112 5.07 -0.19 12.98
C ILE A 112 5.31 -0.61 11.53
N LEU A 113 4.45 -1.47 11.02
CA LEU A 113 4.43 -1.84 9.61
C LEU A 113 3.52 -0.88 8.86
N VAL A 114 4.09 -0.05 7.99
CA VAL A 114 3.35 0.94 7.20
C VAL A 114 3.25 0.45 5.77
N ILE A 115 2.03 0.26 5.28
CA ILE A 115 1.73 -0.33 3.98
C ILE A 115 0.88 0.66 3.18
N GLY A 116 1.23 0.89 1.91
CA GLY A 116 0.37 1.55 0.93
C GLY A 116 0.17 0.60 -0.24
N SER A 117 -1.05 0.16 -0.47
CA SER A 117 -1.37 -0.81 -1.52
C SER A 117 -2.64 -0.42 -2.25
N GLU A 118 -2.61 -0.53 -3.58
CA GLU A 118 -3.73 -0.16 -4.43
C GLU A 118 -3.93 -1.16 -5.57
N TYR A 119 -5.18 -1.53 -5.82
CA TYR A 119 -5.64 -2.28 -6.97
C TYR A 119 -6.68 -1.48 -7.73
N HIS A 120 -6.24 -0.74 -8.75
CA HIS A 120 -7.11 0.15 -9.52
C HIS A 120 -7.50 -0.40 -10.89
N SER A 121 -6.65 -1.25 -11.49
CA SER A 121 -6.83 -1.69 -12.89
C SER A 121 -8.16 -2.39 -13.16
N GLY A 122 -8.72 -3.05 -12.15
CA GLY A 122 -10.03 -3.72 -12.28
C GLY A 122 -11.22 -2.77 -12.50
N GLY A 123 -11.08 -1.49 -12.16
CA GLY A 123 -12.15 -0.47 -12.29
C GLY A 123 -11.85 0.67 -13.26
N LEU A 124 -10.70 0.65 -13.95
CA LEU A 124 -10.33 1.72 -14.88
C LEU A 124 -11.08 1.66 -16.20
N ASP A 125 -11.56 2.82 -16.65
CA ASP A 125 -12.11 2.99 -18.01
C ASP A 125 -10.96 3.15 -19.01
N MET A 126 -10.63 2.08 -19.72
CA MET A 126 -9.54 2.05 -20.70
C MET A 126 -9.95 2.56 -22.09
N THR A 127 -11.12 3.21 -22.21
CA THR A 127 -11.55 3.92 -23.42
C THR A 127 -11.01 5.36 -23.43
N THR A 128 -11.17 6.06 -24.55
CA THR A 128 -10.77 7.49 -24.68
C THR A 128 -11.44 8.38 -23.62
N ARG A 129 -12.65 8.04 -23.16
CA ARG A 129 -13.34 8.75 -22.09
C ARG A 129 -12.53 8.74 -20.76
N GLY A 130 -11.92 7.60 -20.43
CA GLY A 130 -11.13 7.43 -19.22
C GLY A 130 -9.70 7.97 -19.31
N ARG A 131 -9.24 8.45 -20.48
CA ARG A 131 -7.85 8.82 -20.76
C ARG A 131 -7.18 9.67 -19.67
N ASN A 132 -7.84 10.70 -19.17
CA ASN A 132 -7.27 11.63 -18.21
C ASN A 132 -7.06 11.02 -16.80
N ILE A 133 -7.67 9.89 -16.53
CA ILE A 133 -7.62 9.19 -15.23
C ILE A 133 -6.80 7.90 -15.37
N SER A 134 -7.17 7.03 -16.30
CA SER A 134 -6.60 5.69 -16.41
C SER A 134 -5.10 5.68 -16.70
N VAL A 135 -4.55 6.74 -17.30
CA VAL A 135 -3.11 6.86 -17.54
C VAL A 135 -2.28 7.16 -16.29
N ILE A 136 -2.93 7.55 -15.18
CA ILE A 136 -2.28 7.91 -13.92
C ILE A 136 -2.19 6.71 -12.96
N PHE A 137 -3.22 5.85 -12.98
CA PHE A 137 -3.38 4.79 -12.00
C PHE A 137 -2.68 3.48 -12.37
N VAL A 138 -2.17 2.81 -11.34
CA VAL A 138 -1.46 1.52 -11.42
C VAL A 138 -1.92 0.61 -10.29
N ASP A 139 -1.53 -0.66 -10.38
CA ASP A 139 -1.61 -1.58 -9.25
C ASP A 139 -0.23 -1.69 -8.62
N GLY A 140 -0.17 -1.74 -7.30
CA GLY A 140 1.10 -1.91 -6.62
C GLY A 140 1.03 -1.68 -5.12
N CYS A 141 2.11 -2.07 -4.46
CA CYS A 141 2.28 -1.91 -3.04
C CYS A 141 3.68 -1.43 -2.68
N ARG A 142 3.74 -0.61 -1.65
CA ARG A 142 4.96 -0.26 -0.91
C ARG A 142 4.75 -0.52 0.56
N CYS A 143 5.80 -1.00 1.21
CA CYS A 143 5.79 -1.26 2.63
C CYS A 143 7.14 -0.83 3.25
N CYS A 144 7.09 -0.33 4.47
CA CYS A 144 8.27 -0.09 5.29
C CYS A 144 8.00 -0.50 6.75
N CYS A 145 9.04 -0.94 7.43
CA CYS A 145 9.05 -1.05 8.89
C CYS A 145 9.50 0.31 9.45
N TYR A 146 8.69 0.91 10.31
CA TYR A 146 8.98 2.18 10.96
C TYR A 146 9.24 1.95 12.44
N TYR A 147 10.42 2.34 12.91
CA TYR A 147 10.89 2.11 14.28
C TYR A 147 11.83 3.23 14.72
N PRO A 148 12.05 3.42 16.05
CA PRO A 148 12.95 4.45 16.56
C PRO A 148 14.36 4.27 16.01
N ASN A 149 15.02 5.37 15.61
CA ASN A 149 16.45 5.32 15.36
C ASN A 149 17.17 4.82 16.62
N LYS A 150 17.92 3.74 16.49
CA LYS A 150 18.91 3.41 17.51
C LYS A 150 19.96 4.51 17.41
N GLU A 151 19.98 5.41 18.39
CA GLU A 151 21.10 6.34 18.52
C GLU A 151 22.40 5.52 18.51
N LYS A 152 23.29 5.90 17.58
CA LYS A 152 24.61 5.30 17.49
C LYS A 152 25.51 5.86 18.60
#